data_626dbb0e7c31d45a27474cbc1edef425
#
_entry.id   626dbb0e7c31d45a27474cbc1edef425
#
_cell.length_a   1.000
_cell.length_b   1.000
_cell.length_c   1.000
_cell.angle_alpha   90.00
_cell.angle_beta   90.00
_cell.angle_gamma   90.00
#
_symmetry.space_group_name_H-M   'P 1'
#
loop_
_entity.id
_entity.type
_entity.pdbx_description
1 polymer ?
#
loop_
_entity_poly.entity_id
_entity_poly.type
_entity_poly.pdbx_seq_one_letter_code
_entity_poly.pdbx_strand_id
1 'polypeptide(L)'
;MNNPIENLNKIFDSRIRLGIMSALMVNEEVNFNELKELLNITDGNLASHIKALEENGAVKVYKGFIGKKTNTTYAVTKAGEKAFRAHIDALEKMIKMNK
;
A
#
# COMPACT_ATOMS: atom_id res chain seq x y z
N MET A 1 23.93 13.96 14.61
CA MET A 1 23.69 13.00 13.51
C MET A 1 22.20 12.81 13.29
N ASN A 2 21.79 12.71 12.05
CA ASN A 2 20.39 12.46 11.74
C ASN A 2 20.06 10.98 11.94
N ASN A 3 18.90 10.74 12.53
CA ASN A 3 18.39 9.38 12.68
C ASN A 3 17.92 8.87 11.32
N PRO A 4 18.52 7.81 10.75
CA PRO A 4 18.16 7.36 9.40
C PRO A 4 16.74 6.82 9.27
N ILE A 5 16.10 6.44 10.38
CA ILE A 5 14.74 5.92 10.35
C ILE A 5 13.68 6.97 10.65
N GLU A 6 14.09 8.22 10.92
CA GLU A 6 13.19 9.29 11.35
C GLU A 6 12.06 9.57 10.36
N ASN A 7 12.37 9.54 9.07
CA ASN A 7 11.41 9.87 8.01
C ASN A 7 10.68 8.65 7.44
N LEU A 8 10.89 7.47 8.00
CA LEU A 8 10.14 6.29 7.61
C LEU A 8 8.73 6.37 8.16
N ASN A 9 7.77 5.91 7.39
CA ASN A 9 6.37 5.93 7.78
C ASN A 9 5.96 4.56 8.29
N LYS A 10 5.54 4.49 9.55
CA LYS A 10 5.18 3.22 10.20
C LYS A 10 4.05 2.46 9.50
N ILE A 11 3.14 3.17 8.84
CA ILE A 11 2.04 2.51 8.13
C ILE A 11 2.55 1.61 7.00
N PHE A 12 3.72 1.90 6.46
CA PHE A 12 4.34 1.11 5.40
C PHE A 12 5.42 0.16 5.91
N ASP A 13 5.55 0.03 7.22
CA ASP A 13 6.54 -0.86 7.85
C ASP A 13 6.01 -2.30 7.88
N SER A 14 5.80 -2.84 6.68
CA SER A 14 5.28 -4.18 6.47
C SER A 14 5.52 -4.56 5.01
N ARG A 15 6.08 -5.74 4.79
CA ARG A 15 6.31 -6.24 3.44
C ARG A 15 5.01 -6.34 2.64
N ILE A 16 3.91 -6.71 3.32
CA ILE A 16 2.61 -6.84 2.66
C ILE A 16 2.07 -5.47 2.26
N ARG A 17 2.14 -4.49 3.17
CA ARG A 17 1.68 -3.14 2.86
C ARG A 17 2.53 -2.48 1.79
N LEU A 18 3.83 -2.70 1.79
CA LEU A 18 4.72 -2.25 0.72
C LEU A 18 4.29 -2.85 -0.62
N GLY A 19 3.96 -4.15 -0.62
CA GLY A 19 3.47 -4.83 -1.82
C GLY A 19 2.15 -4.27 -2.33
N ILE A 20 1.20 -4.03 -1.43
CA ILE A 20 -0.09 -3.43 -1.78
C ILE A 20 0.12 -2.05 -2.41
N MET A 21 0.87 -1.19 -1.74
CA MET A 21 1.12 0.17 -2.22
C MET A 21 1.84 0.15 -3.57
N SER A 22 2.81 -0.74 -3.75
CA SER A 22 3.55 -0.86 -5.01
C SER A 22 2.61 -1.21 -6.17
N ALA A 23 1.67 -2.13 -5.94
CA ALA A 23 0.69 -2.50 -6.97
C ALA A 23 -0.24 -1.34 -7.30
N LEU A 24 -0.69 -0.61 -6.29
CA LEU A 24 -1.63 0.49 -6.47
C LEU A 24 -0.98 1.74 -7.06
N MET A 25 0.33 1.90 -6.93
CA MET A 25 1.04 3.04 -7.52
C MET A 25 1.13 2.96 -9.04
N VAL A 26 1.07 1.76 -9.60
CA VAL A 26 1.20 1.55 -11.06
C VAL A 26 -0.09 1.11 -11.73
N ASN A 27 -1.18 1.02 -11.00
CA ASN A 27 -2.49 0.64 -11.51
C ASN A 27 -3.55 1.58 -10.96
N GLU A 28 -4.53 1.95 -11.77
CA GLU A 28 -5.61 2.84 -11.32
C GLU A 28 -6.46 2.20 -10.24
N GLU A 29 -6.84 0.94 -10.45
CA GLU A 29 -7.62 0.16 -9.50
C GLU A 29 -7.20 -1.30 -9.59
N VAL A 30 -7.16 -1.97 -8.45
CA VAL A 30 -6.85 -3.39 -8.38
C VAL A 30 -7.89 -4.04 -7.47
N ASN A 31 -8.47 -5.17 -7.90
CA ASN A 31 -9.44 -5.84 -7.07
C ASN A 31 -8.78 -6.74 -6.02
N PHE A 32 -9.59 -7.18 -5.06
CA PHE A 32 -9.12 -7.98 -3.93
C PHE A 32 -8.39 -9.26 -4.37
N ASN A 33 -9.00 -10.00 -5.31
CA ASN A 33 -8.41 -11.27 -5.77
C ASN A 33 -7.11 -11.07 -6.51
N GLU A 34 -7.01 -10.01 -7.30
CA GLU A 34 -5.77 -9.68 -8.00
C GLU A 34 -4.62 -9.39 -7.03
N LEU A 35 -4.90 -8.62 -5.98
CA LEU A 35 -3.91 -8.35 -4.93
C LEU A 35 -3.52 -9.61 -4.18
N LYS A 36 -4.50 -10.44 -3.86
CA LYS A 36 -4.27 -11.70 -3.15
C LYS A 36 -3.35 -12.62 -3.94
N GLU A 37 -3.62 -12.77 -5.22
CA GLU A 37 -2.79 -13.61 -6.10
C GLU A 37 -1.40 -13.04 -6.28
N LEU A 38 -1.31 -11.74 -6.53
CA LEU A 38 -0.03 -11.05 -6.74
C LEU A 38 0.88 -11.21 -5.53
N LEU A 39 0.33 -11.06 -4.33
CA LEU A 39 1.11 -11.09 -3.10
C LEU A 39 1.21 -12.49 -2.49
N ASN A 40 0.43 -13.44 -3.00
CA ASN A 40 0.42 -14.82 -2.52
C ASN A 40 0.18 -14.89 -1.01
N ILE A 41 -0.90 -14.28 -0.55
CA ILE A 41 -1.26 -14.21 0.87
C ILE A 41 -2.71 -14.64 1.08
N THR A 42 -3.07 -14.87 2.35
CA THR A 42 -4.45 -15.28 2.70
C THR A 42 -5.39 -14.08 2.63
N ASP A 43 -6.70 -14.38 2.51
CA ASP A 43 -7.75 -13.36 2.54
C ASP A 43 -7.67 -12.51 3.82
N GLY A 44 -7.49 -13.18 4.96
CA GLY A 44 -7.44 -12.50 6.24
C GLY A 44 -6.25 -11.53 6.37
N ASN A 45 -5.08 -11.95 5.90
CA ASN A 45 -3.90 -11.10 5.91
C ASN A 45 -4.10 -9.88 5.01
N LEU A 46 -4.59 -10.10 3.80
CA LEU A 46 -4.83 -9.00 2.87
C LEU A 46 -5.87 -8.02 3.43
N ALA A 47 -7.00 -8.54 3.91
CA ALA A 47 -8.07 -7.71 4.45
C ALA A 47 -7.60 -6.85 5.62
N SER A 48 -6.82 -7.44 6.52
CA SER A 48 -6.27 -6.74 7.70
C SER A 48 -5.35 -5.58 7.30
N HIS A 49 -4.45 -5.83 6.37
CA HIS A 49 -3.50 -4.80 5.93
C HIS A 49 -4.16 -3.71 5.10
N ILE A 50 -5.12 -4.06 4.23
CA ILE A 50 -5.88 -3.08 3.46
C ILE A 50 -6.68 -2.18 4.40
N LYS A 51 -7.33 -2.76 5.42
CA LYS A 51 -8.09 -1.98 6.39
C LYS A 51 -7.21 -0.95 7.10
N ALA A 52 -6.00 -1.34 7.49
CA ALA A 52 -5.07 -0.43 8.13
C ALA A 52 -4.68 0.73 7.19
N LEU A 53 -4.42 0.43 5.92
CA LEU A 53 -4.09 1.46 4.93
C LEU A 53 -5.28 2.38 4.65
N GLU A 54 -6.50 1.83 4.61
CA GLU A 54 -7.72 2.60 4.43
C GLU A 54 -7.97 3.54 5.61
N GLU A 55 -7.85 3.03 6.83
CA GLU A 55 -8.03 3.83 8.05
C GLU A 55 -7.00 4.96 8.15
N ASN A 56 -5.82 4.74 7.62
CA ASN A 56 -4.76 5.77 7.58
C ASN A 56 -5.01 6.80 6.48
N GLY A 57 -5.91 6.53 5.56
CA GLY A 57 -6.19 7.42 4.43
C GLY A 57 -5.28 7.21 3.22
N ALA A 58 -4.46 6.16 3.23
CA ALA A 58 -3.54 5.90 2.12
C ALA A 58 -4.21 5.22 0.93
N VAL A 59 -5.27 4.45 1.18
CA VAL A 59 -6.00 3.66 0.18
C VAL A 59 -7.48 3.95 0.29
N LYS A 60 -8.16 3.99 -0.84
CA LYS A 60 -9.62 4.10 -0.89
C LYS A 60 -10.21 2.86 -1.54
N VAL A 61 -11.44 2.55 -1.13
CA VAL A 61 -12.14 1.33 -1.52
C VAL A 61 -13.37 1.71 -2.35
N TYR A 62 -13.54 1.03 -3.47
CA TYR A 62 -14.73 1.15 -4.29
C TYR A 62 -15.47 -0.18 -4.30
N LYS A 63 -16.74 -0.14 -3.96
CA LYS A 63 -17.61 -1.31 -4.01
C LYS A 63 -18.59 -1.15 -5.16
N GLY A 64 -18.65 -2.17 -6.00
CA GLY A 64 -19.52 -2.15 -7.17
C GLY A 64 -19.92 -3.56 -7.54
N PHE A 65 -20.36 -3.72 -8.78
CA PHE A 65 -20.82 -5.00 -9.30
C PHE A 65 -20.22 -5.25 -10.67
N ILE A 66 -19.94 -6.53 -10.94
CA ILE A 66 -19.69 -7.03 -12.28
C ILE A 66 -20.79 -8.05 -12.53
N GLY A 67 -21.78 -7.66 -13.34
CA GLY A 67 -23.01 -8.46 -13.45
C GLY A 67 -23.73 -8.50 -12.13
N LYS A 68 -23.97 -9.70 -11.58
CA LYS A 68 -24.65 -9.92 -10.30
C LYS A 68 -23.67 -10.09 -9.12
N LYS A 69 -22.37 -10.12 -9.40
CA LYS A 69 -21.37 -10.32 -8.36
C LYS A 69 -20.83 -8.99 -7.85
N THR A 70 -20.64 -8.92 -6.54
CA THR A 70 -19.97 -7.77 -5.94
C THR A 70 -18.52 -7.75 -6.38
N ASN A 71 -17.98 -6.54 -6.61
CA ASN A 71 -16.60 -6.34 -7.00
C ASN A 71 -16.04 -5.21 -6.15
N THR A 72 -15.02 -5.52 -5.36
CA THR A 72 -14.36 -4.54 -4.52
C THR A 72 -12.98 -4.23 -5.12
N THR A 73 -12.73 -2.96 -5.40
CA THR A 73 -11.46 -2.50 -5.92
C THR A 73 -10.83 -1.47 -5.01
N TYR A 74 -9.55 -1.31 -5.12
CA TYR A 74 -8.75 -0.43 -4.28
C TYR A 74 -7.91 0.48 -5.16
N ALA A 75 -7.71 1.71 -4.69
CA ALA A 75 -6.86 2.68 -5.35
C ALA A 75 -6.09 3.47 -4.31
N VAL A 76 -4.91 3.95 -4.68
CA VAL A 76 -4.15 4.82 -3.81
C VAL A 76 -4.80 6.21 -3.80
N THR A 77 -4.82 6.85 -2.63
CA THR A 77 -5.27 8.25 -2.52
C THR A 77 -4.10 9.17 -2.88
N LYS A 78 -4.39 10.44 -3.13
CA LYS A 78 -3.31 11.43 -3.34
C LYS A 78 -2.41 11.53 -2.11
N ALA A 79 -3.01 11.51 -0.93
CA ALA A 79 -2.26 11.52 0.33
C ALA A 79 -1.40 10.26 0.47
N GLY A 80 -1.96 9.10 0.11
CA GLY A 80 -1.23 7.83 0.15
C GLY A 80 -0.07 7.80 -0.83
N GLU A 81 -0.29 8.31 -2.04
CA GLU A 81 0.77 8.39 -3.05
C GLU A 81 1.93 9.26 -2.55
N LYS A 82 1.62 10.44 -2.04
CA LYS A 82 2.62 11.37 -1.52
C LYS A 82 3.38 10.75 -0.33
N ALA A 83 2.66 10.15 0.60
CA ALA A 83 3.26 9.53 1.77
C ALA A 83 4.16 8.35 1.40
N PHE A 84 3.72 7.53 0.44
CA PHE A 84 4.50 6.38 0.00
C PHE A 84 5.78 6.81 -0.73
N ARG A 85 5.70 7.83 -1.59
CA ARG A 85 6.90 8.36 -2.26
C ARG A 85 7.91 8.89 -1.24
N ALA A 86 7.44 9.59 -0.21
CA ALA A 86 8.31 10.09 0.85
C ALA A 86 8.98 8.93 1.61
N HIS A 87 8.23 7.86 1.86
CA HIS A 87 8.76 6.67 2.52
C HIS A 87 9.86 6.00 1.66
N ILE A 88 9.61 5.84 0.36
CA ILE A 88 10.61 5.27 -0.56
C ILE A 88 11.86 6.15 -0.63
N ASP A 89 11.68 7.48 -0.67
CA ASP A 89 12.82 8.41 -0.64
C ASP A 89 13.64 8.25 0.64
N ALA A 90 12.99 8.06 1.77
CA ALA A 90 13.66 7.85 3.04
C ALA A 90 14.47 6.55 3.03
N LEU A 91 13.90 5.47 2.46
CA LEU A 91 14.62 4.21 2.30
C LEU A 91 15.85 4.37 1.40
N GLU A 92 15.70 5.09 0.29
CA GLU A 92 16.81 5.35 -0.63
C GLU A 92 17.92 6.12 0.06
N LYS A 93 17.57 7.13 0.85
CA LYS A 93 18.56 7.91 1.60
C LYS A 93 19.33 7.06 2.61
N MET A 94 18.68 6.08 3.22
CA MET A 94 19.33 5.16 4.14
C MET A 94 20.48 4.40 3.45
N ILE A 95 20.25 3.96 2.23
CA ILE A 95 21.29 3.28 1.44
C ILE A 95 22.45 4.22 1.13
N LYS A 96 22.15 5.44 0.73
CA LYS A 96 23.16 6.46 0.39
C LYS A 96 23.99 6.90 1.60
N MET A 97 23.38 6.95 2.77
CA MET A 97 24.06 7.37 4.01
C MET A 97 25.14 6.39 4.46
N ASN A 98 25.06 5.14 4.03
CA ASN A 98 25.95 4.07 4.45
C ASN A 98 27.16 3.88 3.50
N LYS A 99 27.35 4.78 2.56
CA LYS A 99 28.49 4.73 1.65
C LYS A 99 29.68 5.52 2.15
#